data_33da28960f636b11ec9f77f91e501334
#
_entry.id   33da28960f636b11ec9f77f91e501334
#
_cell.length_a   1.000
_cell.length_b   1.000
_cell.length_c   1.000
_cell.angle_alpha   90.00
_cell.angle_beta   90.00
_cell.angle_gamma   90.00
#
_symmetry.space_group_name_H-M   'P 1'
#
loop_
_entity.id
_entity.type
_entity.pdbx_description
1 polymer ?
#
loop_
_entity_poly.entity_id
_entity_poly.type
_entity_poly.pdbx_seq_one_letter_code
_entity_poly.pdbx_strand_id
1 'polypeptide(L)'
;MGIPDHLTCLLKNLYAGQEATVRTGHGTMDWFQIRKGVHQSCILSLCLFNLYAEYIMQVARLDEAQAGIKIAGRNINNLRYADDTTLRAGSEEELKSLLKVKEESEKVGLNLNTQKIKIMASGPITSWQIDGEAMGRESNFGVPKSLQMVTAVMK
;
A
#
# COMPACT_ATOMS: atom_id res chain seq x y z
N MET A 1 5.42 14.10 10.00
CA MET A 1 4.22 14.40 9.18
C MET A 1 3.58 15.77 9.49
N GLY A 2 4.03 16.51 10.49
CA GLY A 2 3.57 17.88 10.79
C GLY A 2 2.09 18.02 11.16
N ILE A 3 1.46 16.95 11.66
CA ILE A 3 0.06 17.00 12.11
C ILE A 3 0.03 17.71 13.48
N PRO A 4 -0.78 18.76 13.65
CA PRO A 4 -0.88 19.46 14.92
C PRO A 4 -1.36 18.56 16.06
N ASP A 5 -0.78 18.76 17.26
CA ASP A 5 -1.06 17.91 18.44
C ASP A 5 -2.54 17.88 18.84
N HIS A 6 -3.23 19.01 18.70
CA HIS A 6 -4.66 19.08 19.04
C HIS A 6 -5.50 18.17 18.13
N LEU A 7 -5.17 18.06 16.82
CA LEU A 7 -5.86 17.15 15.90
C LEU A 7 -5.54 15.69 16.24
N THR A 8 -4.29 15.40 16.61
CA THR A 8 -3.90 14.06 17.06
C THR A 8 -4.66 13.67 18.33
N CYS A 9 -4.82 14.60 19.27
CA CYS A 9 -5.59 14.38 20.49
C CYS A 9 -7.08 14.12 20.20
N LEU A 10 -7.68 14.92 19.32
CA LEU A 10 -9.09 14.73 18.90
C LEU A 10 -9.29 13.36 18.24
N LEU A 11 -8.39 12.96 17.36
CA LEU A 11 -8.45 11.64 16.71
C LEU A 11 -8.32 10.50 17.72
N LYS A 12 -7.38 10.59 18.67
CA LYS A 12 -7.24 9.60 19.74
C LYS A 12 -8.52 9.47 20.56
N ASN A 13 -9.14 10.59 20.92
CA ASN A 13 -10.40 10.59 21.68
C ASN A 13 -11.55 10.00 20.85
N LEU A 14 -11.61 10.29 19.54
CA LEU A 14 -12.65 9.78 18.65
C LEU A 14 -12.59 8.25 18.54
N TYR A 15 -11.38 7.66 18.54
CA TYR A 15 -11.17 6.23 18.40
C TYR A 15 -10.98 5.49 19.74
N ALA A 16 -10.91 6.21 20.86
CA ALA A 16 -10.77 5.61 22.18
C ALA A 16 -12.07 4.94 22.64
N GLY A 17 -11.96 3.71 23.12
CA GLY A 17 -13.07 2.98 23.73
C GLY A 17 -14.22 2.63 22.77
N GLN A 18 -13.96 2.58 21.47
CA GLN A 18 -14.97 2.17 20.50
C GLN A 18 -15.33 0.70 20.66
N GLU A 19 -16.63 0.42 20.63
CA GLU A 19 -17.17 -0.92 20.70
C GLU A 19 -18.04 -1.20 19.47
N ALA A 20 -18.16 -2.45 19.10
CA ALA A 20 -19.01 -2.91 18.02
C ALA A 20 -19.76 -4.17 18.42
N THR A 21 -20.87 -4.40 17.77
CA THR A 21 -21.62 -5.65 17.82
C THR A 21 -22.02 -6.05 16.41
N VAL A 22 -22.22 -7.34 16.19
CA VAL A 22 -22.65 -7.87 14.89
C VAL A 22 -24.07 -8.41 15.02
N ARG A 23 -24.94 -7.94 14.14
CA ARG A 23 -26.31 -8.45 14.01
C ARG A 23 -26.31 -9.54 12.94
N THR A 24 -26.69 -10.73 13.33
CA THR A 24 -26.88 -11.89 12.44
C THR A 24 -28.35 -12.23 12.31
N GLY A 25 -28.71 -13.14 11.38
CA GLY A 25 -30.07 -13.67 11.27
C GLY A 25 -30.55 -14.42 12.52
N HIS A 26 -29.65 -14.79 13.42
CA HIS A 26 -29.94 -15.53 14.67
C HIS A 26 -29.92 -14.65 15.92
N GLY A 27 -29.68 -13.35 15.79
CA GLY A 27 -29.64 -12.39 16.90
C GLY A 27 -28.46 -11.45 16.85
N THR A 28 -28.27 -10.67 17.92
CA THR A 28 -27.15 -9.74 18.08
C THR A 28 -26.10 -10.38 18.98
N MET A 29 -24.84 -10.34 18.58
CA MET A 29 -23.71 -10.81 19.38
C MET A 29 -23.40 -9.85 20.52
N ASP A 30 -22.63 -10.32 21.52
CA ASP A 30 -22.13 -9.45 22.57
C ASP A 30 -21.22 -8.35 22.02
N TRP A 31 -21.19 -7.23 22.71
CA TRP A 31 -20.33 -6.10 22.36
C TRP A 31 -18.87 -6.46 22.56
N PHE A 32 -18.03 -6.06 21.60
CA PHE A 32 -16.59 -6.24 21.68
C PHE A 32 -15.86 -4.94 21.38
N GLN A 33 -14.70 -4.74 22.00
CA GLN A 33 -13.89 -3.53 21.80
C GLN A 33 -13.13 -3.59 20.49
N ILE A 34 -13.17 -2.48 19.74
CA ILE A 34 -12.38 -2.28 18.53
C ILE A 34 -11.00 -1.80 18.94
N ARG A 35 -9.99 -2.63 18.67
CA ARG A 35 -8.59 -2.33 19.05
C ARG A 35 -7.76 -1.75 17.92
N LYS A 36 -8.12 -1.99 16.66
CA LYS A 36 -7.37 -1.58 15.47
C LYS A 36 -8.34 -1.32 14.31
N GLY A 37 -7.92 -0.44 13.42
CA GLY A 37 -8.64 -0.14 12.19
C GLY A 37 -9.37 1.20 12.24
N VAL A 38 -9.98 1.53 11.13
CA VAL A 38 -10.81 2.73 10.96
C VAL A 38 -12.20 2.33 10.50
N HIS A 39 -13.20 3.14 10.82
CA HIS A 39 -14.58 2.86 10.47
C HIS A 39 -14.78 2.93 8.95
N GLN A 40 -15.35 1.87 8.34
CA GLN A 40 -15.67 1.87 6.91
C GLN A 40 -16.77 2.92 6.61
N SER A 41 -16.72 3.46 5.39
CA SER A 41 -17.69 4.48 4.90
C SER A 41 -17.63 5.84 5.62
N CYS A 42 -16.62 6.11 6.43
CA CYS A 42 -16.38 7.42 7.03
C CYS A 42 -15.39 8.23 6.17
N ILE A 43 -15.68 9.47 5.87
CA ILE A 43 -14.79 10.39 5.11
C ILE A 43 -13.42 10.51 5.78
N LEU A 44 -13.42 10.57 7.12
CA LEU A 44 -12.20 10.68 7.91
C LEU A 44 -11.30 9.45 7.74
N SER A 45 -11.89 8.26 7.58
CA SER A 45 -11.13 7.01 7.42
C SER A 45 -10.29 6.99 6.15
N LEU A 46 -10.79 7.57 5.07
CA LEU A 46 -10.03 7.72 3.81
C LEU A 46 -8.81 8.62 4.02
N CYS A 47 -9.00 9.75 4.70
CA CYS A 47 -7.89 10.67 5.02
C CYS A 47 -6.84 10.00 5.91
N LEU A 48 -7.27 9.26 6.94
CA LEU A 48 -6.38 8.55 7.85
C LEU A 48 -5.61 7.44 7.14
N PHE A 49 -6.29 6.69 6.25
CA PHE A 49 -5.62 5.67 5.44
C PHE A 49 -4.55 6.28 4.53
N ASN A 50 -4.85 7.39 3.85
CA ASN A 50 -3.90 8.08 3.00
C ASN A 50 -2.67 8.60 3.78
N LEU A 51 -2.89 9.17 4.98
CA LEU A 51 -1.80 9.60 5.87
C LEU A 51 -0.94 8.41 6.32
N TYR A 52 -1.59 7.28 6.61
CA TYR A 52 -0.91 6.07 7.03
C TYR A 52 -0.09 5.45 5.88
N ALA A 53 -0.66 5.39 4.67
CA ALA A 53 0.07 4.95 3.48
C ALA A 53 1.27 5.86 3.19
N GLU A 54 1.12 7.19 3.32
CA GLU A 54 2.21 8.15 3.16
C GLU A 54 3.32 7.91 4.18
N TYR A 55 2.98 7.67 5.44
CA TYR A 55 3.95 7.33 6.49
C TYR A 55 4.76 6.09 6.13
N ILE A 56 4.12 5.03 5.64
CA ILE A 56 4.80 3.79 5.22
C ILE A 56 5.80 4.08 4.09
N MET A 57 5.40 4.88 3.09
CA MET A 57 6.28 5.23 1.96
C MET A 57 7.50 6.03 2.42
N GLN A 58 7.32 6.96 3.37
CA GLN A 58 8.43 7.73 3.96
C GLN A 58 9.38 6.83 4.76
N VAL A 59 8.84 5.92 5.58
CA VAL A 59 9.68 4.98 6.36
C VAL A 59 10.42 4.01 5.45
N ALA A 60 9.80 3.55 4.36
CA ALA A 60 10.43 2.72 3.34
C ALA A 60 11.45 3.50 2.48
N ARG A 61 11.60 4.82 2.69
CA ARG A 61 12.52 5.72 1.97
C ARG A 61 12.34 5.68 0.46
N LEU A 62 11.12 5.51 -0.01
CA LEU A 62 10.86 5.50 -1.44
C LEU A 62 11.14 6.85 -2.10
N ASP A 63 10.98 7.95 -1.35
CA ASP A 63 11.24 9.29 -1.85
C ASP A 63 12.75 9.55 -2.06
N GLU A 64 13.60 8.85 -1.31
CA GLU A 64 15.07 8.92 -1.43
C GLU A 64 15.60 7.92 -2.49
N ALA A 65 14.78 6.95 -2.91
CA ALA A 65 15.19 5.96 -3.90
C ALA A 65 15.40 6.65 -5.26
N GLN A 66 16.55 6.45 -5.87
CA GLN A 66 16.80 6.88 -7.25
C GLN A 66 16.02 6.04 -8.26
N ALA A 67 15.36 4.97 -7.77
CA ALA A 67 14.48 4.12 -8.53
C ALA A 67 13.26 4.89 -9.06
N GLY A 68 12.79 4.52 -10.24
CA GLY A 68 11.63 5.13 -10.86
C GLY A 68 11.87 5.62 -12.27
N ILE A 69 10.86 6.25 -12.83
CA ILE A 69 10.93 6.83 -14.17
C ILE A 69 10.81 8.34 -14.12
N LYS A 70 11.59 9.04 -14.97
CA LYS A 70 11.50 10.48 -15.09
C LYS A 70 10.39 10.87 -16.06
N ILE A 71 9.39 11.60 -15.54
CA ILE A 71 8.31 12.19 -16.33
C ILE A 71 8.32 13.70 -16.08
N ALA A 72 8.48 14.48 -17.13
CA ALA A 72 8.54 15.95 -17.05
C ALA A 72 9.54 16.48 -15.99
N GLY A 73 10.72 15.83 -15.88
CA GLY A 73 11.77 16.20 -14.93
C GLY A 73 11.55 15.74 -13.48
N ARG A 74 10.43 15.07 -13.19
CA ARG A 74 10.13 14.51 -11.87
C ARG A 74 10.36 13.00 -11.88
N ASN A 75 10.97 12.48 -10.83
CA ASN A 75 11.09 11.03 -10.64
C ASN A 75 9.81 10.48 -10.05
N ILE A 76 9.20 9.51 -10.74
CA ILE A 76 7.97 8.85 -10.30
C ILE A 76 8.28 7.37 -10.10
N ASN A 77 8.31 6.94 -8.85
CA ASN A 77 8.58 5.55 -8.46
C ASN A 77 7.34 4.83 -7.92
N ASN A 78 6.31 5.56 -7.53
CA ASN A 78 5.05 4.98 -7.08
C ASN A 78 3.84 5.81 -7.55
N LEU A 79 2.71 5.13 -7.73
CA LEU A 79 1.39 5.73 -7.93
C LEU A 79 0.41 5.01 -7.04
N ARG A 80 -0.48 5.77 -6.39
CA ARG A 80 -1.44 5.23 -5.43
C ARG A 80 -2.86 5.66 -5.76
N TYR A 81 -3.78 4.71 -5.64
CA TYR A 81 -5.20 4.96 -5.72
C TYR A 81 -5.92 4.11 -4.68
N ALA A 82 -6.40 4.72 -3.60
CA ALA A 82 -6.94 4.05 -2.42
C ALA A 82 -5.94 2.99 -1.87
N ASP A 83 -6.32 1.72 -1.87
CA ASP A 83 -5.50 0.58 -1.46
C ASP A 83 -4.59 0.01 -2.58
N ASP A 84 -4.80 0.44 -3.82
CA ASP A 84 -3.97 0.04 -4.95
C ASP A 84 -2.69 0.89 -5.02
N THR A 85 -1.54 0.22 -5.03
CA THR A 85 -0.24 0.86 -5.18
C THR A 85 0.50 0.27 -6.37
N THR A 86 0.95 1.12 -7.28
CA THR A 86 1.80 0.74 -8.40
C THR A 86 3.21 1.25 -8.15
N LEU A 87 4.19 0.35 -8.10
CA LEU A 87 5.61 0.68 -8.04
C LEU A 87 6.20 0.66 -9.45
N ARG A 88 7.07 1.61 -9.75
CA ARG A 88 7.74 1.75 -11.03
C ARG A 88 9.23 1.79 -10.87
N ALA A 89 9.93 1.00 -11.67
CA ALA A 89 11.39 0.93 -11.65
C ALA A 89 11.94 0.78 -13.07
N GLY A 90 13.15 1.23 -13.28
CA GLY A 90 13.87 1.07 -14.54
C GLY A 90 14.59 -0.28 -14.65
N SER A 91 14.83 -0.97 -13.53
CA SER A 91 15.49 -2.26 -13.47
C SER A 91 14.84 -3.20 -12.44
N GLU A 92 15.20 -4.47 -12.50
CA GLU A 92 14.73 -5.48 -11.53
C GLU A 92 15.30 -5.21 -10.13
N GLU A 93 16.55 -4.78 -10.03
CA GLU A 93 17.20 -4.44 -8.76
C GLU A 93 16.52 -3.25 -8.08
N GLU A 94 16.21 -2.22 -8.86
CA GLU A 94 15.45 -1.08 -8.36
C GLU A 94 14.08 -1.51 -7.85
N LEU A 95 13.38 -2.37 -8.60
CA LEU A 95 12.09 -2.87 -8.20
C LEU A 95 12.15 -3.68 -6.90
N LYS A 96 13.18 -4.53 -6.73
CA LYS A 96 13.43 -5.24 -5.46
C LYS A 96 13.64 -4.28 -4.30
N SER A 97 14.33 -3.15 -4.52
CA SER A 97 14.51 -2.14 -3.48
C SER A 97 13.19 -1.46 -3.09
N LEU A 98 12.30 -1.24 -4.03
CA LEU A 98 10.97 -0.66 -3.76
C LEU A 98 10.05 -1.65 -3.01
N LEU A 99 10.28 -2.95 -3.11
CA LEU A 99 9.52 -3.95 -2.35
C LEU A 99 9.76 -3.91 -0.83
N LYS A 100 10.73 -3.13 -0.34
CA LYS A 100 10.87 -2.83 1.10
C LYS A 100 9.59 -2.22 1.69
N VAL A 101 8.75 -1.60 0.86
CA VAL A 101 7.41 -1.16 1.26
C VAL A 101 6.60 -2.30 1.85
N LYS A 102 6.75 -3.52 1.34
CA LYS A 102 6.08 -4.70 1.87
C LYS A 102 6.47 -4.94 3.32
N GLU A 103 7.77 -4.99 3.61
CA GLU A 103 8.27 -5.22 4.97
C GLU A 103 7.79 -4.13 5.95
N GLU A 104 7.83 -2.87 5.52
CA GLU A 104 7.38 -1.75 6.36
C GLU A 104 5.86 -1.75 6.55
N SER A 105 5.09 -2.11 5.53
CA SER A 105 3.63 -2.23 5.65
C SER A 105 3.21 -3.37 6.58
N GLU A 106 3.91 -4.51 6.54
CA GLU A 106 3.65 -5.65 7.42
C GLU A 106 3.91 -5.33 8.90
N LYS A 107 4.98 -4.58 9.20
CA LYS A 107 5.29 -4.13 10.58
C LYS A 107 4.15 -3.31 11.20
N VAL A 108 3.38 -2.62 10.39
CA VAL A 108 2.28 -1.76 10.84
C VAL A 108 0.91 -2.42 10.63
N GLY A 109 0.88 -3.69 10.20
CA GLY A 109 -0.33 -4.49 10.10
C GLY A 109 -1.11 -4.34 8.78
N LEU A 110 -0.50 -3.75 7.76
CA LEU A 110 -1.02 -3.76 6.39
C LEU A 110 -0.30 -4.86 5.60
N ASN A 111 -1.04 -5.86 5.17
CA ASN A 111 -0.48 -6.96 4.39
C ASN A 111 -0.71 -6.74 2.90
N LEU A 112 0.34 -6.93 2.10
CA LEU A 112 0.20 -6.98 0.65
C LEU A 112 -0.52 -8.27 0.25
N ASN A 113 -1.51 -8.14 -0.61
CA ASN A 113 -2.19 -9.29 -1.18
C ASN A 113 -1.35 -9.85 -2.34
N THR A 114 -0.50 -10.85 -2.06
CA THR A 114 0.40 -11.48 -3.01
C THR A 114 -0.33 -12.06 -4.23
N GLN A 115 -1.54 -12.57 -4.06
CA GLN A 115 -2.36 -13.11 -5.16
C GLN A 115 -2.83 -12.04 -6.15
N LYS A 116 -2.85 -10.78 -5.75
CA LYS A 116 -3.25 -9.65 -6.60
C LYS A 116 -2.06 -8.87 -7.16
N ILE A 117 -0.84 -9.21 -6.75
CA ILE A 117 0.36 -8.57 -7.30
C ILE A 117 0.52 -9.00 -8.76
N LYS A 118 0.65 -8.02 -9.63
CA LYS A 118 0.91 -8.22 -11.05
C LYS A 118 2.17 -7.51 -11.45
N ILE A 119 3.02 -8.19 -12.22
CA ILE A 119 4.25 -7.62 -12.75
C ILE A 119 4.07 -7.39 -14.24
N MET A 120 4.29 -6.15 -14.66
CA MET A 120 4.32 -5.76 -16.07
C MET A 120 5.74 -5.33 -16.41
N ALA A 121 6.32 -5.97 -17.39
CA ALA A 121 7.66 -5.64 -17.87
C ALA A 121 7.71 -5.52 -19.38
N SER A 122 8.51 -4.59 -19.87
CA SER A 122 8.72 -4.39 -21.30
C SER A 122 9.91 -5.13 -21.87
N GLY A 123 10.46 -6.11 -21.14
CA GLY A 123 11.60 -6.95 -21.55
C GLY A 123 11.42 -8.41 -21.15
N PRO A 124 12.35 -9.29 -21.53
CA PRO A 124 12.31 -10.67 -21.12
C PRO A 124 12.62 -10.77 -19.61
N ILE A 125 11.56 -10.94 -18.80
CA ILE A 125 11.70 -11.37 -17.40
C ILE A 125 11.49 -12.87 -17.38
N THR A 126 12.48 -13.60 -16.89
CA THR A 126 12.50 -15.06 -16.92
C THR A 126 11.62 -15.69 -15.85
N SER A 127 11.56 -15.13 -14.65
CA SER A 127 10.59 -15.49 -13.59
C SER A 127 10.78 -14.55 -12.41
N TRP A 128 9.68 -14.14 -11.77
CA TRP A 128 9.76 -13.35 -10.53
C TRP A 128 9.05 -14.06 -9.40
N GLN A 129 9.73 -14.13 -8.28
CA GLN A 129 9.19 -14.69 -7.04
C GLN A 129 9.28 -13.62 -5.96
N ILE A 130 8.17 -13.44 -5.24
CA ILE A 130 8.13 -12.68 -3.99
C ILE A 130 7.77 -13.67 -2.90
N ASP A 131 8.63 -13.83 -1.89
CA ASP A 131 8.49 -14.81 -0.81
C ASP A 131 8.31 -16.26 -1.28
N GLY A 132 8.91 -16.64 -2.41
CA GLY A 132 8.80 -17.98 -2.97
C GLY A 132 7.53 -18.24 -3.77
N GLU A 133 6.60 -17.28 -3.85
CA GLU A 133 5.44 -17.36 -4.72
C GLU A 133 5.73 -16.77 -6.10
N ALA A 134 5.42 -17.54 -7.15
CA ALA A 134 5.55 -17.08 -8.53
C ALA A 134 4.48 -16.04 -8.84
N MET A 135 4.89 -14.86 -9.27
CA MET A 135 3.97 -13.77 -9.59
C MET A 135 3.36 -13.94 -10.97
N GLY A 136 2.08 -13.61 -11.08
CA GLY A 136 1.36 -13.56 -12.35
C GLY A 136 1.98 -12.54 -13.31
N ARG A 137 2.25 -12.98 -14.55
CA ARG A 137 2.75 -12.12 -15.62
C ARG A 137 1.59 -11.63 -16.48
N GLU A 138 1.45 -10.34 -16.64
CA GLU A 138 0.61 -9.79 -17.72
C GLU A 138 1.48 -9.43 -18.93
N SER A 139 1.07 -9.94 -20.08
CA SER A 139 1.77 -9.69 -21.35
C SER A 139 1.54 -8.26 -21.83
N ASN A 140 2.58 -7.67 -22.37
CA ASN A 140 2.72 -6.33 -22.91
C ASN A 140 1.49 -5.74 -23.61
N PHE A 141 0.91 -4.71 -23.04
CA PHE A 141 0.16 -3.70 -23.78
C PHE A 141 1.07 -2.49 -24.02
N GLY A 142 1.68 -2.37 -25.20
CA GLY A 142 2.23 -1.13 -25.74
C GLY A 142 3.14 -0.25 -24.86
N VAL A 143 3.77 -0.81 -23.81
CA VAL A 143 4.60 -0.06 -22.88
C VAL A 143 6.02 0.09 -23.45
N PRO A 144 6.64 1.28 -23.42
CA PRO A 144 8.01 1.49 -23.88
C PRO A 144 9.00 0.54 -23.21
N LYS A 145 10.03 0.09 -23.95
CA LYS A 145 11.01 -0.94 -23.53
C LYS A 145 11.80 -0.65 -22.24
N SER A 146 11.56 0.46 -21.57
CA SER A 146 12.25 0.90 -20.34
C SER A 146 11.37 0.91 -19.09
N LEU A 147 10.16 0.33 -19.13
CA LEU A 147 9.23 0.42 -18.01
C LEU A 147 8.98 -0.95 -17.39
N GLN A 148 9.38 -1.11 -16.14
CA GLN A 148 8.94 -2.22 -15.28
C GLN A 148 7.92 -1.67 -14.28
N MET A 149 6.81 -2.34 -14.12
CA MET A 149 5.72 -1.91 -13.27
C MET A 149 5.23 -3.08 -12.43
N VAL A 150 5.14 -2.87 -11.12
CA VAL A 150 4.46 -3.80 -10.20
C VAL A 150 3.25 -3.11 -9.63
N THR A 151 2.09 -3.70 -9.80
CA THR A 151 0.88 -3.24 -9.13
C THR A 151 0.62 -4.14 -7.93
N ALA A 152 0.56 -3.56 -6.75
CA ALA A 152 0.28 -4.26 -5.51
C ALA A 152 -0.95 -3.66 -4.82
N VAL A 153 -1.80 -4.51 -4.27
CA VAL A 153 -2.98 -4.10 -3.48
C VAL A 153 -2.64 -4.26 -2.01
N MET A 154 -2.68 -3.17 -1.24
CA MET A 154 -2.54 -3.19 0.22
C MET A 154 -3.91 -3.37 0.88
N LYS A 155 -4.02 -4.34 1.79
CA LYS A 155 -5.21 -4.57 2.62
C LYS A 155 -4.83 -4.68 4.08
#